data_7c30a5df2a71acadde024ac7ba49fb21
#
_entry.id   7c30a5df2a71acadde024ac7ba49fb21
#
_cell.length_a   1.000
_cell.length_b   1.000
_cell.length_c   1.000
_cell.angle_alpha   90.00
_cell.angle_beta   90.00
_cell.angle_gamma   90.00
#
_symmetry.space_group_name_H-M   'P 1'
#
loop_
_entity.id
_entity.type
_entity.pdbx_description
1 polymer ?
#
loop_
_entity_poly.entity_id
_entity_poly.type
_entity_poly.pdbx_seq_one_letter_code
_entity_poly.pdbx_strand_id
1 'polypeptide(L)'
;MSWAGKILRVNLSTGTVASEPLNMAWAREYLGSRGLATKYLVEEIDAKVDPLSVDNKIIWATGPLTGTMASTGGRYTVVTKGPLTGAIACSNSGGYWGAELKMAGWDMVIFEGKSPKPVYLSITDDVAELRDASHLWGKSVWETEAELKKSAQDPLVRVSSIGLAGENQVLFAAVVNDLHRAAGRSGVGAVMGSKNLKAIAVRGTKGVGNLVNPKEFLRVTAEKKKILAENGVTGAGLPTYGTQVL
;
A
#
# COMPACT_ATOMS: atom_id res chain seq x y z
N MET A 1 -18.79 7.49 4.72
CA MET A 1 -17.36 7.36 4.42
C MET A 1 -17.10 5.90 4.11
N SER A 2 -16.14 5.58 3.26
CA SER A 2 -15.96 4.23 2.72
C SER A 2 -14.75 3.50 3.31
N TRP A 3 -14.58 3.55 4.63
CA TRP A 3 -13.65 2.63 5.28
C TRP A 3 -14.20 1.21 5.23
N ALA A 4 -13.32 0.23 5.01
CA ALA A 4 -13.64 -1.19 5.10
C ALA A 4 -13.91 -1.60 6.57
N GLY A 5 -13.31 -0.89 7.51
CA GLY A 5 -13.49 -1.07 8.94
C GLY A 5 -12.57 -2.11 9.57
N LYS A 6 -11.58 -2.61 8.83
CA LYS A 6 -10.62 -3.60 9.34
C LYS A 6 -9.21 -3.43 8.76
N ILE A 7 -8.25 -3.86 9.53
CA ILE A 7 -6.83 -3.89 9.19
C ILE A 7 -6.30 -5.31 9.26
N LEU A 8 -5.24 -5.57 8.51
CA LEU A 8 -4.53 -6.83 8.53
C LEU A 8 -3.23 -6.64 9.31
N ARG A 9 -3.03 -7.40 10.37
CA ARG A 9 -1.77 -7.44 11.11
C ARG A 9 -1.00 -8.69 10.77
N VAL A 10 0.26 -8.52 10.42
CA VAL A 10 1.14 -9.59 9.98
C VAL A 10 2.41 -9.58 10.82
N ASN A 11 2.58 -10.58 11.67
CA ASN A 11 3.81 -10.77 12.41
C ASN A 11 4.73 -11.73 11.64
N LEU A 12 5.78 -11.18 11.07
CA LEU A 12 6.72 -11.92 10.23
C LEU A 12 7.62 -12.88 11.03
N SER A 13 7.83 -12.64 12.33
CA SER A 13 8.67 -13.50 13.16
C SER A 13 7.95 -14.79 13.56
N THR A 14 6.64 -14.71 13.81
CA THR A 14 5.81 -15.85 14.19
C THR A 14 5.05 -16.47 13.02
N GLY A 15 4.98 -15.75 11.88
CA GLY A 15 4.19 -16.16 10.72
C GLY A 15 2.68 -15.96 10.90
N THR A 16 2.23 -15.22 11.92
CA THR A 16 0.81 -15.03 12.19
C THR A 16 0.23 -13.90 11.34
N VAL A 17 -0.99 -14.13 10.83
CA VAL A 17 -1.76 -13.17 10.07
C VAL A 17 -3.13 -13.04 10.74
N ALA A 18 -3.49 -11.85 11.21
CA ALA A 18 -4.70 -11.60 11.96
C ALA A 18 -5.47 -10.39 11.45
N SER A 19 -6.79 -10.48 11.47
CA SER A 19 -7.69 -9.34 11.21
C SER A 19 -8.00 -8.62 12.51
N GLU A 20 -7.88 -7.28 12.50
CA GLU A 20 -8.24 -6.42 13.62
C GLU A 20 -9.26 -5.37 13.16
N PRO A 21 -10.17 -4.91 14.03
CA PRO A 21 -11.05 -3.81 13.72
C PRO A 21 -10.23 -2.51 13.56
N LEU A 22 -10.61 -1.69 12.57
CA LEU A 22 -10.05 -0.36 12.41
C LEU A 22 -10.47 0.51 13.61
N ASN A 23 -9.52 1.23 14.21
CA ASN A 23 -9.85 2.22 15.24
C ASN A 23 -10.63 3.39 14.60
N MET A 24 -11.94 3.37 14.75
CA MET A 24 -12.84 4.35 14.12
C MET A 24 -12.71 5.76 14.70
N ALA A 25 -12.26 5.91 15.95
CA ALA A 25 -11.98 7.21 16.53
C ALA A 25 -10.77 7.84 15.81
N TRP A 26 -9.68 7.11 15.67
CA TRP A 26 -8.51 7.54 14.92
C TRP A 26 -8.81 7.75 13.43
N ALA A 27 -9.63 6.89 12.84
CA ALA A 27 -10.01 7.04 11.44
C ALA A 27 -10.79 8.34 11.17
N ARG A 28 -11.62 8.79 12.11
CA ARG A 28 -12.33 10.08 12.02
C ARG A 28 -11.41 11.28 12.21
N GLU A 29 -10.43 11.17 13.10
CA GLU A 29 -9.47 12.25 13.43
C GLU A 29 -8.38 12.38 12.34
N TYR A 30 -7.78 11.26 11.91
CA TYR A 30 -6.65 11.22 10.99
C TYR A 30 -7.03 10.84 9.55
N LEU A 31 -8.31 10.62 9.26
CA LEU A 31 -8.93 10.29 7.97
C LEU A 31 -8.51 8.94 7.38
N GLY A 32 -7.24 8.72 7.10
CA GLY A 32 -6.74 7.52 6.45
C GLY A 32 -5.36 7.70 5.83
N SER A 33 -4.92 6.73 5.06
CA SER A 33 -3.64 6.76 4.35
C SER A 33 -2.50 7.22 5.26
N ARG A 34 -1.77 8.27 4.86
CA ARG A 34 -0.62 8.80 5.62
C ARG A 34 -0.97 9.15 7.06
N GLY A 35 -2.04 9.91 7.28
CA GLY A 35 -2.38 10.41 8.62
C GLY A 35 -2.65 9.29 9.61
N LEU A 36 -3.55 8.39 9.23
CA LEU A 36 -3.94 7.26 10.09
C LEU A 36 -2.80 6.26 10.29
N ALA A 37 -2.06 5.92 9.23
CA ALA A 37 -0.92 5.00 9.35
C ALA A 37 0.21 5.58 10.22
N THR A 38 0.44 6.90 10.15
CA THR A 38 1.39 7.57 11.04
C THR A 38 0.94 7.49 12.50
N LYS A 39 -0.36 7.65 12.77
CA LYS A 39 -0.90 7.49 14.13
C LYS A 39 -0.64 6.09 14.67
N TYR A 40 -0.96 5.05 13.91
CA TYR A 40 -0.64 3.66 14.31
C TYR A 40 0.86 3.47 14.54
N LEU A 41 1.71 3.96 13.63
CA LEU A 41 3.16 3.80 13.76
C LEU A 41 3.70 4.45 15.04
N VAL A 42 3.31 5.69 15.32
CA VAL A 42 3.79 6.46 16.50
C VAL A 42 3.35 5.83 17.83
N GLU A 43 2.16 5.24 17.87
CA GLU A 43 1.68 4.57 19.08
C GLU A 43 2.34 3.21 19.32
N GLU A 44 2.90 2.60 18.27
CA GLU A 44 3.32 1.20 18.31
C GLU A 44 4.84 0.98 18.22
N ILE A 45 5.65 2.01 17.97
CA ILE A 45 7.11 1.92 17.96
C ILE A 45 7.75 2.95 18.89
N ASP A 46 8.91 2.63 19.46
CA ASP A 46 9.74 3.61 20.14
C ASP A 46 10.36 4.58 19.12
N ALA A 47 10.39 5.89 19.45
CA ALA A 47 10.99 6.89 18.59
C ALA A 47 12.49 6.67 18.34
N LYS A 48 13.19 5.91 19.20
CA LYS A 48 14.60 5.56 19.09
C LYS A 48 14.86 4.23 18.35
N VAL A 49 13.81 3.50 17.93
CA VAL A 49 13.97 2.22 17.23
C VAL A 49 14.89 2.35 16.02
N ASP A 50 15.78 1.37 15.80
CA ASP A 50 16.55 1.30 14.56
C ASP A 50 15.59 1.02 13.38
N PRO A 51 15.59 1.84 12.33
CA PRO A 51 14.70 1.68 11.18
C PRO A 51 14.77 0.32 10.49
N LEU A 52 15.92 -0.36 10.50
CA LEU A 52 16.10 -1.67 9.87
C LEU A 52 15.96 -2.84 10.84
N SER A 53 15.70 -2.57 12.12
CA SER A 53 15.52 -3.60 13.14
C SER A 53 14.17 -4.33 13.03
N VAL A 54 14.05 -5.42 13.78
CA VAL A 54 12.81 -6.19 13.92
C VAL A 54 11.69 -5.38 14.57
N ASP A 55 12.04 -4.42 15.44
CA ASP A 55 11.11 -3.64 16.25
C ASP A 55 10.45 -2.50 15.46
N ASN A 56 11.03 -2.09 14.33
CA ASN A 56 10.36 -1.15 13.42
C ASN A 56 9.16 -1.83 12.74
N LYS A 57 8.14 -1.06 12.41
CA LYS A 57 6.98 -1.51 11.63
C LYS A 57 6.94 -0.83 10.26
N ILE A 58 6.31 -1.50 9.31
CA ILE A 58 6.04 -0.92 8.00
C ILE A 58 4.56 -1.16 7.64
N ILE A 59 3.90 -0.12 7.15
CA ILE A 59 2.45 -0.05 7.03
C ILE A 59 2.06 0.37 5.62
N TRP A 60 1.21 -0.42 4.95
CA TRP A 60 0.51 -0.02 3.72
C TRP A 60 -0.89 0.44 4.09
N ALA A 61 -1.26 1.67 3.74
CA ALA A 61 -2.54 2.25 4.11
C ALA A 61 -3.26 2.90 2.94
N THR A 62 -4.55 2.62 2.84
CA THR A 62 -5.48 3.25 1.89
C THR A 62 -6.23 4.41 2.54
N GLY A 63 -6.79 5.29 1.73
CA GLY A 63 -7.66 6.36 2.20
C GLY A 63 -9.16 5.98 2.13
N PRO A 64 -10.04 6.81 2.70
CA PRO A 64 -11.48 6.55 2.67
C PRO A 64 -12.09 6.59 1.26
N LEU A 65 -11.42 7.23 0.29
CA LEU A 65 -11.87 7.30 -1.10
C LEU A 65 -11.11 6.35 -2.04
N THR A 66 -10.14 5.59 -1.52
CA THR A 66 -9.37 4.61 -2.31
C THR A 66 -10.31 3.51 -2.82
N GLY A 67 -10.16 3.15 -4.11
CA GLY A 67 -10.99 2.14 -4.77
C GLY A 67 -12.38 2.65 -5.21
N THR A 68 -12.73 3.89 -4.90
CA THR A 68 -13.99 4.50 -5.34
C THR A 68 -13.84 5.22 -6.69
N MET A 69 -14.94 5.74 -7.23
CA MET A 69 -14.96 6.56 -8.45
C MET A 69 -14.48 8.01 -8.23
N ALA A 70 -14.09 8.39 -7.02
CA ALA A 70 -13.50 9.70 -6.77
C ALA A 70 -12.19 9.85 -7.53
N SER A 71 -11.89 11.08 -7.98
CA SER A 71 -10.63 11.38 -8.66
C SER A 71 -9.43 10.96 -7.80
N THR A 72 -8.39 10.41 -8.42
CA THR A 72 -7.17 9.90 -7.77
C THR A 72 -7.40 8.75 -6.78
N GLY A 73 -8.50 7.99 -6.93
CA GLY A 73 -8.91 6.90 -6.03
C GLY A 73 -8.02 5.66 -6.01
N GLY A 74 -6.90 5.61 -6.73
CA GLY A 74 -5.95 4.48 -6.71
C GLY A 74 -4.78 4.63 -5.70
N ARG A 75 -4.71 5.75 -4.96
CA ARG A 75 -3.56 6.05 -4.11
C ARG A 75 -3.54 5.26 -2.79
N TYR A 76 -2.33 4.86 -2.39
CA TYR A 76 -2.01 4.33 -1.08
C TYR A 76 -0.68 4.93 -0.59
N THR A 77 -0.38 4.75 0.70
CA THR A 77 0.86 5.24 1.29
C THR A 77 1.55 4.12 2.08
N VAL A 78 2.87 4.03 1.93
CA VAL A 78 3.73 3.20 2.78
C VAL A 78 4.31 4.08 3.87
N VAL A 79 4.10 3.70 5.15
CA VAL A 79 4.54 4.45 6.32
C VAL A 79 5.43 3.57 7.20
N THR A 80 6.56 4.10 7.63
CA THR A 80 7.52 3.44 8.51
C THR A 80 8.47 4.46 9.13
N LYS A 81 9.36 4.05 10.02
CA LYS A 81 10.55 4.85 10.33
C LYS A 81 11.57 4.68 9.21
N GLY A 82 11.99 5.79 8.60
CA GLY A 82 12.85 5.80 7.41
C GLY A 82 14.32 5.53 7.73
N PRO A 83 15.01 4.69 6.95
CA PRO A 83 16.38 4.28 7.25
C PRO A 83 17.43 5.36 7.01
N LEU A 84 17.16 6.32 6.12
CA LEU A 84 18.11 7.37 5.79
C LEU A 84 18.09 8.53 6.79
N THR A 85 16.90 8.94 7.24
CA THR A 85 16.74 10.14 8.06
C THR A 85 16.43 9.85 9.53
N GLY A 86 16.04 8.63 9.87
CA GLY A 86 15.55 8.27 11.20
C GLY A 86 14.21 8.90 11.56
N ALA A 87 13.60 9.66 10.63
CA ALA A 87 12.28 10.28 10.80
C ALA A 87 11.16 9.37 10.25
N ILE A 88 9.90 9.78 10.45
CA ILE A 88 8.75 9.10 9.84
C ILE A 88 8.84 9.25 8.33
N ALA A 89 8.87 8.12 7.65
CA ALA A 89 8.82 8.00 6.20
C ALA A 89 7.38 7.81 5.75
N CYS A 90 6.91 8.65 4.82
CA CYS A 90 5.60 8.53 4.20
C CYS A 90 5.79 8.56 2.68
N SER A 91 5.75 7.40 2.04
CA SER A 91 5.94 7.28 0.60
C SER A 91 4.64 6.88 -0.08
N ASN A 92 4.16 7.74 -0.99
CA ASN A 92 2.87 7.56 -1.66
C ASN A 92 3.06 6.95 -3.05
N SER A 93 2.20 6.00 -3.41
CA SER A 93 2.13 5.43 -4.75
C SER A 93 0.73 5.49 -5.33
N GLY A 94 0.64 5.45 -6.66
CA GLY A 94 -0.60 5.34 -7.42
C GLY A 94 -0.79 3.94 -7.99
N GLY A 95 -1.48 3.85 -9.13
CA GLY A 95 -1.79 2.58 -9.78
C GLY A 95 -3.05 1.93 -9.24
N TYR A 96 -3.13 0.61 -9.34
CA TYR A 96 -4.31 -0.18 -9.01
C TYR A 96 -4.20 -0.92 -7.68
N TRP A 97 -2.98 -1.16 -7.19
CA TRP A 97 -2.73 -1.97 -5.99
C TRP A 97 -3.50 -1.47 -4.75
N GLY A 98 -3.51 -0.15 -4.52
CA GLY A 98 -4.24 0.42 -3.37
C GLY A 98 -5.75 0.21 -3.48
N ALA A 99 -6.32 0.36 -4.68
CA ALA A 99 -7.73 0.09 -4.94
C ALA A 99 -8.06 -1.40 -4.74
N GLU A 100 -7.19 -2.29 -5.21
CA GLU A 100 -7.37 -3.75 -5.05
C GLU A 100 -7.36 -4.16 -3.58
N LEU A 101 -6.45 -3.59 -2.75
CA LEU A 101 -6.45 -3.83 -1.30
C LEU A 101 -7.76 -3.40 -0.65
N LYS A 102 -8.28 -2.23 -1.06
CA LYS A 102 -9.58 -1.74 -0.56
C LYS A 102 -10.72 -2.63 -1.01
N MET A 103 -10.72 -3.10 -2.25
CA MET A 103 -11.72 -4.02 -2.80
C MET A 103 -11.64 -5.41 -2.17
N ALA A 104 -10.47 -5.82 -1.68
CA ALA A 104 -10.32 -7.02 -0.84
C ALA A 104 -10.91 -6.83 0.57
N GLY A 105 -11.24 -5.59 0.96
CA GLY A 105 -11.90 -5.28 2.23
C GLY A 105 -10.95 -4.84 3.34
N TRP A 106 -9.77 -4.33 3.02
CA TRP A 106 -8.78 -3.89 4.00
C TRP A 106 -8.47 -2.41 3.86
N ASP A 107 -8.44 -1.69 4.99
CA ASP A 107 -8.00 -0.29 5.03
C ASP A 107 -6.49 -0.18 5.15
N MET A 108 -5.85 -1.17 5.77
CA MET A 108 -4.44 -1.12 6.11
C MET A 108 -3.86 -2.53 6.30
N VAL A 109 -2.56 -2.68 5.99
CA VAL A 109 -1.75 -3.85 6.34
C VAL A 109 -0.55 -3.37 7.15
N ILE A 110 -0.36 -3.92 8.36
CA ILE A 110 0.74 -3.60 9.27
C ILE A 110 1.64 -4.82 9.37
N PHE A 111 2.91 -4.66 9.04
CA PHE A 111 3.92 -5.69 9.23
C PHE A 111 4.81 -5.34 10.41
N GLU A 112 5.04 -6.33 11.26
CA GLU A 112 5.94 -6.30 12.41
C GLU A 112 6.86 -7.52 12.42
N GLY A 113 7.95 -7.42 13.17
CA GLY A 113 8.93 -8.50 13.23
C GLY A 113 9.78 -8.63 11.95
N LYS A 114 10.42 -9.78 11.79
CA LYS A 114 11.24 -10.15 10.64
C LYS A 114 11.08 -11.65 10.38
N SER A 115 10.83 -12.03 9.14
CA SER A 115 10.80 -13.44 8.74
C SER A 115 12.22 -14.04 8.73
N PRO A 116 12.41 -15.29 9.15
CA PRO A 116 13.69 -15.97 9.07
C PRO A 116 14.15 -16.25 7.64
N LYS A 117 13.22 -16.27 6.68
CA LYS A 117 13.48 -16.49 5.26
C LYS A 117 12.61 -15.54 4.42
N PRO A 118 12.94 -15.35 3.12
CA PRO A 118 12.12 -14.54 2.23
C PRO A 118 10.67 -15.04 2.16
N VAL A 119 9.72 -14.11 2.35
CA VAL A 119 8.28 -14.38 2.27
C VAL A 119 7.57 -13.33 1.43
N TYR A 120 6.37 -13.66 0.95
CA TYR A 120 5.41 -12.69 0.45
C TYR A 120 4.04 -12.89 1.10
N LEU A 121 3.27 -11.82 1.22
CA LEU A 121 1.89 -11.90 1.67
C LEU A 121 0.96 -12.06 0.46
N SER A 122 0.14 -13.10 0.48
CA SER A 122 -0.92 -13.32 -0.50
C SER A 122 -2.27 -12.97 0.13
N ILE A 123 -3.03 -12.07 -0.49
CA ILE A 123 -4.35 -11.64 -0.04
C ILE A 123 -5.35 -11.91 -1.17
N THR A 124 -6.40 -12.67 -0.86
CA THR A 124 -7.57 -12.84 -1.72
C THR A 124 -8.79 -12.57 -0.86
N ASP A 125 -9.39 -11.40 -1.01
CA ASP A 125 -10.48 -10.91 -0.18
C ASP A 125 -10.17 -11.04 1.33
N ASP A 126 -10.94 -11.84 2.08
CA ASP A 126 -10.74 -12.03 3.54
C ASP A 126 -9.62 -13.02 3.88
N VAL A 127 -9.11 -13.75 2.90
CA VAL A 127 -8.06 -14.74 3.12
C VAL A 127 -6.69 -14.10 2.87
N ALA A 128 -5.85 -14.15 3.88
CA ALA A 128 -4.49 -13.64 3.79
C ALA A 128 -3.52 -14.63 4.43
N GLU A 129 -2.42 -14.93 3.74
CA GLU A 129 -1.42 -15.90 4.17
C GLU A 129 -0.01 -15.51 3.76
N LEU A 130 0.97 -15.82 4.60
CA LEU A 130 2.38 -15.72 4.27
C LEU A 130 2.81 -16.96 3.48
N ARG A 131 3.47 -16.72 2.36
CA ARG A 131 4.01 -17.78 1.48
C ARG A 131 5.51 -17.61 1.29
N ASP A 132 6.20 -18.71 1.02
CA ASP A 132 7.63 -18.71 0.73
C ASP A 132 7.94 -17.90 -0.53
N ALA A 133 8.93 -16.99 -0.43
CA ALA A 133 9.42 -16.17 -1.53
C ALA A 133 10.90 -16.42 -1.85
N SER A 134 11.49 -17.51 -1.38
CA SER A 134 12.91 -17.83 -1.61
C SER A 134 13.24 -17.89 -3.10
N HIS A 135 12.31 -18.41 -3.91
CA HIS A 135 12.45 -18.51 -5.37
C HIS A 135 12.30 -17.14 -6.10
N LEU A 136 11.81 -16.12 -5.39
CA LEU A 136 11.64 -14.75 -5.90
C LEU A 136 12.78 -13.82 -5.47
N TRP A 137 13.56 -14.21 -4.46
CA TRP A 137 14.67 -13.42 -3.97
C TRP A 137 15.78 -13.35 -5.02
N GLY A 138 16.31 -12.15 -5.27
CA GLY A 138 17.23 -11.89 -6.37
C GLY A 138 16.57 -11.53 -7.69
N LYS A 139 15.23 -11.67 -7.82
CA LYS A 139 14.49 -11.30 -9.02
C LYS A 139 14.12 -9.81 -9.04
N SER A 140 14.03 -9.25 -10.24
CA SER A 140 13.52 -7.90 -10.47
C SER A 140 12.03 -7.81 -10.08
N VAL A 141 11.50 -6.58 -10.00
CA VAL A 141 10.07 -6.36 -9.73
C VAL A 141 9.19 -6.88 -10.87
N TRP A 142 9.66 -6.84 -12.12
CA TRP A 142 8.96 -7.36 -13.28
C TRP A 142 8.83 -8.89 -13.24
N GLU A 143 9.94 -9.59 -12.99
CA GLU A 143 9.95 -11.05 -12.85
C GLU A 143 9.12 -11.49 -11.65
N THR A 144 9.20 -10.77 -10.52
CA THR A 144 8.42 -11.06 -9.32
C THR A 144 6.92 -10.94 -9.58
N GLU A 145 6.47 -9.87 -10.25
CA GLU A 145 5.05 -9.69 -10.57
C GLU A 145 4.55 -10.76 -11.56
N ALA A 146 5.33 -11.05 -12.60
CA ALA A 146 4.99 -12.08 -13.59
C ALA A 146 4.84 -13.46 -12.94
N GLU A 147 5.77 -13.84 -12.07
CA GLU A 147 5.76 -15.13 -11.38
C GLU A 147 4.57 -15.27 -10.42
N LEU A 148 4.28 -14.21 -9.66
CA LEU A 148 3.16 -14.21 -8.71
C LEU A 148 1.80 -14.26 -9.41
N LYS A 149 1.62 -13.57 -10.53
CA LYS A 149 0.41 -13.67 -11.36
C LYS A 149 0.24 -15.07 -11.98
N LYS A 150 1.34 -15.65 -12.45
CA LYS A 150 1.36 -17.02 -12.99
C LYS A 150 1.01 -18.04 -11.91
N SER A 151 1.62 -17.94 -10.75
CA SER A 151 1.36 -18.82 -9.59
C SER A 151 -0.07 -18.73 -9.08
N ALA A 152 -0.66 -17.52 -9.09
CA ALA A 152 -2.05 -17.30 -8.74
C ALA A 152 -3.05 -17.74 -9.82
N GLN A 153 -2.59 -17.99 -11.04
CA GLN A 153 -3.43 -18.26 -12.24
C GLN A 153 -4.47 -17.14 -12.47
N ASP A 154 -4.17 -15.91 -12.02
CA ASP A 154 -5.05 -14.75 -12.15
C ASP A 154 -4.23 -13.50 -12.56
N PRO A 155 -4.41 -13.00 -13.81
CA PRO A 155 -3.71 -11.82 -14.32
C PRO A 155 -4.16 -10.51 -13.62
N LEU A 156 -5.28 -10.54 -12.89
CA LEU A 156 -5.83 -9.38 -12.19
C LEU A 156 -5.21 -9.18 -10.80
N VAL A 157 -4.43 -10.13 -10.31
CA VAL A 157 -3.64 -9.94 -9.08
C VAL A 157 -2.74 -8.72 -9.22
N ARG A 158 -2.75 -7.87 -8.19
CA ARG A 158 -1.89 -6.69 -8.10
C ARG A 158 -0.76 -6.94 -7.12
N VAL A 159 0.44 -6.58 -7.53
CA VAL A 159 1.66 -6.86 -6.75
C VAL A 159 2.33 -5.56 -6.35
N SER A 160 2.72 -5.47 -5.08
CA SER A 160 3.62 -4.45 -4.53
C SER A 160 4.86 -5.16 -4.03
N SER A 161 6.04 -4.86 -4.57
CA SER A 161 7.27 -5.63 -4.33
C SER A 161 8.52 -4.77 -4.26
N ILE A 162 9.61 -5.37 -3.78
CA ILE A 162 10.97 -4.82 -3.87
C ILE A 162 11.80 -5.60 -4.89
N GLY A 163 12.74 -4.90 -5.52
CA GLY A 163 13.81 -5.50 -6.30
C GLY A 163 15.11 -5.60 -5.49
N LEU A 164 16.21 -5.85 -6.18
CA LEU A 164 17.56 -6.02 -5.60
C LEU A 164 17.98 -4.89 -4.66
N ALA A 165 17.62 -3.64 -4.95
CA ALA A 165 17.95 -2.50 -4.09
C ALA A 165 17.29 -2.63 -2.70
N GLY A 166 16.03 -3.09 -2.63
CA GLY A 166 15.34 -3.33 -1.36
C GLY A 166 15.93 -4.52 -0.61
N GLU A 167 16.20 -5.62 -1.31
CA GLU A 167 16.83 -6.82 -0.74
C GLU A 167 18.21 -6.53 -0.14
N ASN A 168 19.00 -5.68 -0.81
CA ASN A 168 20.31 -5.23 -0.34
C ASN A 168 20.23 -4.01 0.60
N GLN A 169 19.03 -3.65 1.05
CA GLN A 169 18.78 -2.59 2.02
C GLN A 169 19.41 -1.23 1.62
N VAL A 170 19.42 -0.93 0.33
CA VAL A 170 19.86 0.40 -0.15
C VAL A 170 18.95 1.46 0.46
N LEU A 171 19.50 2.43 1.17
CA LEU A 171 18.76 3.35 2.06
C LEU A 171 17.70 4.22 1.37
N PHE A 172 17.71 4.30 0.05
CA PHE A 172 16.68 4.97 -0.77
C PHE A 172 15.88 4.00 -1.65
N ALA A 173 15.93 2.70 -1.38
CA ALA A 173 15.20 1.69 -2.15
C ALA A 173 13.70 1.95 -2.14
N ALA A 174 13.07 1.77 -3.29
CA ALA A 174 11.64 1.95 -3.50
C ALA A 174 10.86 0.64 -3.31
N VAL A 175 9.57 0.78 -3.01
CA VAL A 175 8.56 -0.27 -3.21
C VAL A 175 7.85 0.03 -4.52
N VAL A 176 7.78 -0.95 -5.42
CA VAL A 176 7.19 -0.80 -6.77
C VAL A 176 5.91 -1.61 -6.88
N ASN A 177 4.89 -1.04 -7.51
CA ASN A 177 3.65 -1.72 -7.81
C ASN A 177 3.20 -1.47 -9.26
N ASP A 178 2.39 -2.37 -9.79
CA ASP A 178 1.85 -2.28 -11.15
C ASP A 178 2.96 -1.92 -12.18
N LEU A 179 4.15 -2.50 -12.03
CA LEU A 179 5.38 -2.38 -12.83
C LEU A 179 5.99 -0.96 -12.91
N HIS A 180 5.15 0.08 -12.94
CA HIS A 180 5.55 1.46 -13.27
C HIS A 180 5.18 2.49 -12.21
N ARG A 181 4.70 2.05 -11.05
CA ARG A 181 4.36 2.92 -9.92
C ARG A 181 5.27 2.61 -8.75
N ALA A 182 5.69 3.64 -8.04
CA ALA A 182 6.63 3.47 -6.96
C ALA A 182 6.28 4.33 -5.75
N ALA A 183 6.32 3.74 -4.56
CA ALA A 183 6.56 4.43 -3.32
C ALA A 183 8.08 4.67 -3.24
N GLY A 184 8.54 5.68 -3.96
CA GLY A 184 9.96 5.90 -4.32
C GLY A 184 10.73 6.83 -3.38
N ARG A 185 10.12 7.26 -2.27
CA ARG A 185 10.77 8.19 -1.33
C ARG A 185 11.06 7.51 0.00
N SER A 186 12.06 8.05 0.71
CA SER A 186 12.36 7.75 2.13
C SER A 186 12.82 6.31 2.42
N GLY A 187 13.21 5.54 1.39
CA GLY A 187 13.83 4.22 1.57
C GLY A 187 12.92 3.12 2.14
N VAL A 188 11.61 3.22 1.92
CA VAL A 188 10.64 2.23 2.43
C VAL A 188 10.92 0.81 1.92
N GLY A 189 11.56 0.67 0.75
CA GLY A 189 11.98 -0.63 0.20
C GLY A 189 13.10 -1.28 1.01
N ALA A 190 14.01 -0.50 1.59
CA ALA A 190 15.06 -1.03 2.47
C ALA A 190 14.47 -1.62 3.76
N VAL A 191 13.47 -0.95 4.37
CA VAL A 191 12.76 -1.47 5.54
C VAL A 191 12.00 -2.75 5.20
N MET A 192 11.36 -2.81 4.03
CA MET A 192 10.70 -4.03 3.55
C MET A 192 11.70 -5.18 3.39
N GLY A 193 12.86 -4.92 2.80
CA GLY A 193 13.95 -5.91 2.61
C GLY A 193 14.56 -6.37 3.93
N SER A 194 14.78 -5.45 4.90
CA SER A 194 15.31 -5.81 6.22
C SER A 194 14.43 -6.83 6.98
N LYS A 195 13.15 -6.90 6.62
CA LYS A 195 12.18 -7.84 7.18
C LYS A 195 12.05 -9.15 6.40
N ASN A 196 12.85 -9.35 5.34
CA ASN A 196 12.73 -10.47 4.40
C ASN A 196 11.34 -10.54 3.72
N LEU A 197 10.65 -9.41 3.59
CA LEU A 197 9.37 -9.30 2.89
C LEU A 197 9.62 -8.92 1.42
N LYS A 198 9.35 -9.85 0.49
CA LYS A 198 9.60 -9.64 -0.95
C LYS A 198 8.47 -8.91 -1.65
N ALA A 199 7.24 -9.30 -1.34
CA ALA A 199 6.07 -8.79 -2.05
C ALA A 199 4.79 -8.87 -1.22
N ILE A 200 3.77 -8.13 -1.68
CA ILE A 200 2.38 -8.24 -1.24
C ILE A 200 1.54 -8.38 -2.52
N ALA A 201 0.95 -9.55 -2.71
CA ALA A 201 0.06 -9.87 -3.83
C ALA A 201 -1.39 -9.77 -3.35
N VAL A 202 -2.22 -9.01 -4.05
CA VAL A 202 -3.60 -8.74 -3.64
C VAL A 202 -4.57 -9.00 -4.78
N ARG A 203 -5.68 -9.67 -4.46
CA ARG A 203 -6.85 -9.83 -5.31
C ARG A 203 -8.10 -9.47 -4.51
N GLY A 204 -8.82 -8.44 -4.94
CA GLY A 204 -10.04 -7.97 -4.31
C GLY A 204 -11.23 -8.07 -5.24
N THR A 205 -12.27 -8.80 -4.85
CA THR A 205 -13.47 -9.00 -5.68
C THR A 205 -14.72 -8.33 -5.12
N LYS A 206 -14.66 -7.82 -3.87
CA LYS A 206 -15.83 -7.30 -3.15
C LYS A 206 -16.28 -5.91 -3.58
N GLY A 207 -15.38 -5.14 -4.19
CA GLY A 207 -15.62 -3.73 -4.44
C GLY A 207 -15.61 -2.87 -3.16
N VAL A 208 -15.95 -1.59 -3.28
CA VAL A 208 -16.02 -0.65 -2.15
C VAL A 208 -17.49 -0.43 -1.77
N GLY A 209 -17.99 -1.22 -0.82
CA GLY A 209 -19.42 -1.32 -0.49
C GLY A 209 -19.94 -0.32 0.54
N ASN A 210 -19.08 0.32 1.33
CA ASN A 210 -19.49 1.10 2.51
C ASN A 210 -19.72 2.60 2.25
N LEU A 211 -20.26 2.96 1.09
CA LEU A 211 -20.67 4.33 0.80
C LEU A 211 -21.94 4.69 1.55
N VAL A 212 -21.90 5.73 2.39
CA VAL A 212 -23.06 6.17 3.20
C VAL A 212 -24.23 6.62 2.34
N ASN A 213 -23.96 7.33 1.25
CA ASN A 213 -24.94 7.78 0.27
C ASN A 213 -24.40 7.59 -1.15
N PRO A 214 -24.56 6.40 -1.76
CA PRO A 214 -24.03 6.11 -3.10
C PRO A 214 -24.56 7.02 -4.19
N LYS A 215 -25.86 7.38 -4.15
CA LYS A 215 -26.50 8.23 -5.15
C LYS A 215 -25.88 9.64 -5.15
N GLU A 216 -25.74 10.24 -3.98
CA GLU A 216 -25.14 11.57 -3.85
C GLU A 216 -23.64 11.54 -4.16
N PHE A 217 -22.95 10.49 -3.76
CA PHE A 217 -21.54 10.29 -4.11
C PHE A 217 -21.32 10.25 -5.62
N LEU A 218 -22.14 9.52 -6.37
CA LEU A 218 -22.07 9.45 -7.83
C LEU A 218 -22.36 10.81 -8.48
N ARG A 219 -23.37 11.52 -7.99
CA ARG A 219 -23.71 12.88 -8.46
C ARG A 219 -22.52 13.83 -8.30
N VAL A 220 -21.97 13.91 -7.09
CA VAL A 220 -20.81 14.77 -6.78
C VAL A 220 -19.57 14.37 -7.57
N THR A 221 -19.35 13.06 -7.76
CA THR A 221 -18.22 12.57 -8.56
C THR A 221 -18.34 12.96 -10.04
N ALA A 222 -19.54 12.88 -10.61
CA ALA A 222 -19.79 13.31 -12.00
C ALA A 222 -19.56 14.81 -12.15
N GLU A 223 -20.04 15.62 -11.22
CA GLU A 223 -19.82 17.06 -11.17
C GLU A 223 -18.33 17.43 -11.07
N LYS A 224 -17.59 16.76 -10.20
CA LYS A 224 -16.13 16.91 -10.08
C LYS A 224 -15.39 16.55 -11.36
N LYS A 225 -15.79 15.47 -12.05
CA LYS A 225 -15.18 15.08 -13.34
C LYS A 225 -15.40 16.17 -14.39
N LYS A 226 -16.58 16.80 -14.44
CA LYS A 226 -16.87 17.90 -15.34
C LYS A 226 -15.96 19.10 -15.05
N ILE A 227 -15.84 19.53 -13.79
CA ILE A 227 -14.95 20.62 -13.37
C ILE A 227 -13.50 20.33 -13.78
N LEU A 228 -13.01 19.11 -13.59
CA LEU A 228 -11.65 18.72 -13.96
C LEU A 228 -11.44 18.73 -15.47
N ALA A 229 -12.44 18.35 -16.27
CA ALA A 229 -12.37 18.34 -17.72
C ALA A 229 -12.39 19.76 -18.32
N GLU A 230 -13.10 20.68 -17.69
CA GLU A 230 -13.22 22.09 -18.12
C GLU A 230 -12.02 22.94 -17.67
N ASN A 231 -11.22 22.49 -16.72
CA ASN A 231 -10.05 23.22 -16.24
C ASN A 231 -8.88 23.10 -17.22
N GLY A 232 -8.27 24.23 -17.61
CA GLY A 232 -7.20 24.27 -18.60
C GLY A 232 -5.96 23.44 -18.28
N VAL A 233 -5.64 23.23 -16.97
CA VAL A 233 -4.52 22.39 -16.56
C VAL A 233 -4.92 20.92 -16.58
N THR A 234 -6.00 20.55 -15.86
CA THR A 234 -6.37 19.13 -15.68
C THR A 234 -7.07 18.52 -16.87
N GLY A 235 -7.79 19.32 -17.68
CA GLY A 235 -8.52 18.87 -18.87
C GLY A 235 -7.73 18.98 -20.18
N ALA A 236 -6.70 19.83 -20.23
CA ALA A 236 -5.91 20.06 -21.44
C ALA A 236 -4.40 19.89 -21.24
N GLY A 237 -3.79 20.68 -20.37
CA GLY A 237 -2.33 20.69 -20.20
C GLY A 237 -1.75 19.36 -19.73
N LEU A 238 -2.26 18.82 -18.61
CA LEU A 238 -1.79 17.54 -18.05
C LEU A 238 -2.03 16.34 -18.98
N PRO A 239 -3.19 16.20 -19.65
CA PRO A 239 -3.38 15.12 -20.63
C PRO A 239 -2.43 15.18 -21.82
N THR A 240 -2.06 16.39 -22.25
CA THR A 240 -1.21 16.59 -23.44
C THR A 240 0.27 16.52 -23.14
N TYR A 241 0.72 17.17 -22.09
CA TYR A 241 2.16 17.37 -21.79
C TYR A 241 2.64 16.67 -20.51
N GLY A 242 1.74 16.02 -19.76
CA GLY A 242 2.09 15.44 -18.47
C GLY A 242 2.46 16.50 -17.43
N THR A 243 3.27 16.11 -16.45
CA THR A 243 3.68 17.01 -15.36
C THR A 243 4.63 18.13 -15.78
N GLN A 244 5.06 18.16 -17.04
CA GLN A 244 5.89 19.26 -17.58
C GLN A 244 5.11 20.58 -17.70
N VAL A 245 3.79 20.52 -17.58
CA VAL A 245 2.92 21.72 -17.60
C VAL A 245 2.85 22.42 -16.24
N LEU A 246 3.34 21.79 -15.18
CA LEU A 246 3.42 22.31 -13.81
C LEU A 246 4.80 22.89 -13.55
#